data_e91323cb05134510b6c78dcf6fbe4352
#
_entry.id   e91323cb05134510b6c78dcf6fbe4352
#
_cell.length_a   1.000
_cell.length_b   1.000
_cell.length_c   1.000
_cell.angle_alpha   90.00
_cell.angle_beta   90.00
_cell.angle_gamma   90.00
#
_symmetry.space_group_name_H-M   'P 1'
#
loop_
_entity.id
_entity.type
_entity.pdbx_description
1 polymer ?
#
loop_
_entity_poly.entity_id
_entity_poly.type
_entity_poly.pdbx_seq_one_letter_code
_entity_poly.pdbx_strand_id
1 'polypeptide(L)'
;MRIEPSPEIQGVVLVHLTEWPDDRGRFIETYRREWFPDAPSMVQSNRSDSQRGVVRALHYHLHQADYWYVPKGRIFVALHDLRQSSPTNGVSHSFEIGDGDDISVYIPPGVAHGFQAVTDATLTYLVDQYYNADDENGLAWDDADAGIPWPIAEAIVSERDRNNPKRADIPADRLPT
;
A
#
# COMPACT_ATOMS: atom_id res chain seq x y z
N MET A 1 4.74 -18.26 -9.41
CA MET A 1 4.35 -17.38 -8.31
C MET A 1 5.26 -17.65 -7.12
N ARG A 2 5.78 -16.62 -6.43
CA ARG A 2 6.60 -16.71 -5.21
C ARG A 2 6.04 -15.71 -4.18
N ILE A 3 5.81 -16.17 -2.98
CA ILE A 3 5.37 -15.34 -1.85
C ILE A 3 6.58 -15.10 -0.97
N GLU A 4 6.84 -13.82 -0.66
CA GLU A 4 8.02 -13.39 0.06
C GLU A 4 7.63 -12.39 1.16
N PRO A 5 7.82 -12.73 2.43
CA PRO A 5 7.69 -11.74 3.50
C PRO A 5 8.66 -10.58 3.26
N SER A 6 8.20 -9.35 3.48
CA SER A 6 9.09 -8.19 3.44
C SER A 6 10.21 -8.35 4.47
N PRO A 7 11.47 -8.15 4.10
CA PRO A 7 12.56 -8.14 5.07
C PRO A 7 12.57 -6.88 5.95
N GLU A 8 11.86 -5.82 5.55
CA GLU A 8 11.90 -4.51 6.19
C GLU A 8 10.77 -4.31 7.20
N ILE A 9 9.52 -4.67 6.83
CA ILE A 9 8.34 -4.45 7.68
C ILE A 9 7.64 -5.77 7.94
N GLN A 10 7.55 -6.15 9.20
CA GLN A 10 6.89 -7.39 9.64
C GLN A 10 5.44 -7.45 9.15
N GLY A 11 5.05 -8.58 8.56
CA GLY A 11 3.69 -8.86 8.12
C GLY A 11 3.34 -8.30 6.74
N VAL A 12 4.15 -7.42 6.16
CA VAL A 12 4.06 -7.07 4.74
C VAL A 12 4.55 -8.24 3.92
N VAL A 13 3.83 -8.56 2.83
CA VAL A 13 4.18 -9.68 1.95
C VAL A 13 4.19 -9.22 0.49
N LEU A 14 5.27 -9.54 -0.22
CA LEU A 14 5.38 -9.35 -1.65
C LEU A 14 4.99 -10.65 -2.36
N VAL A 15 4.14 -10.55 -3.37
CA VAL A 15 3.74 -11.68 -4.21
C VAL A 15 4.24 -11.45 -5.62
N HIS A 16 5.27 -12.18 -6.02
CA HIS A 16 5.76 -12.20 -7.39
C HIS A 16 4.84 -13.10 -8.21
N LEU A 17 4.01 -12.49 -9.03
CA LEU A 17 3.01 -13.18 -9.83
C LEU A 17 3.67 -13.96 -10.98
N THR A 18 2.98 -14.98 -11.47
CA THR A 18 3.40 -15.71 -12.67
C THR A 18 2.61 -15.20 -13.86
N GLU A 19 3.32 -14.79 -14.88
CA GLU A 19 2.79 -14.47 -16.18
C GLU A 19 2.73 -15.72 -17.08
N TRP A 20 1.64 -15.90 -17.80
CA TRP A 20 1.47 -16.93 -18.84
C TRP A 20 1.20 -16.24 -20.19
N PRO A 21 2.28 -15.95 -20.95
CA PRO A 21 2.15 -15.32 -22.27
C PRO A 21 1.73 -16.34 -23.34
N ASP A 22 0.95 -15.86 -24.34
CA ASP A 22 0.65 -16.56 -25.58
C ASP A 22 0.49 -15.56 -26.75
N ASP A 23 0.12 -16.04 -27.95
CA ASP A 23 -0.04 -15.21 -29.16
C ASP A 23 -1.12 -14.12 -29.02
N ARG A 24 -1.98 -14.17 -28.01
CA ARG A 24 -3.06 -13.20 -27.75
C ARG A 24 -2.67 -12.15 -26.70
N GLY A 25 -1.55 -12.36 -25.97
CA GLY A 25 -1.10 -11.50 -24.87
C GLY A 25 -0.65 -12.32 -23.67
N ARG A 26 -1.07 -11.92 -22.48
CA ARG A 26 -0.69 -12.59 -21.23
C ARG A 26 -1.88 -12.80 -20.29
N PHE A 27 -1.85 -13.87 -19.55
CA PHE A 27 -2.74 -14.15 -18.43
C PHE A 27 -1.95 -14.10 -17.13
N ILE A 28 -2.51 -13.46 -16.09
CA ILE A 28 -1.91 -13.37 -14.75
C ILE A 28 -3.03 -13.62 -13.74
N GLU A 29 -2.82 -14.56 -12.82
CA GLU A 29 -3.65 -14.68 -11.64
C GLU A 29 -3.17 -13.66 -10.60
N THR A 30 -4.02 -12.68 -10.28
CA THR A 30 -3.59 -11.53 -9.48
C THR A 30 -3.86 -11.68 -7.99
N TYR A 31 -4.75 -12.58 -7.59
CA TYR A 31 -5.05 -12.89 -6.18
C TYR A 31 -5.64 -14.27 -6.04
N ARG A 32 -5.25 -14.96 -4.97
CA ARG A 32 -5.88 -16.18 -4.50
C ARG A 32 -5.93 -16.20 -2.98
N ARG A 33 -7.10 -16.46 -2.39
CA ARG A 33 -7.29 -16.53 -0.93
C ARG A 33 -6.30 -17.48 -0.24
N GLU A 34 -5.99 -18.60 -0.89
CA GLU A 34 -5.08 -19.63 -0.38
C GLU A 34 -3.63 -19.15 -0.21
N TRP A 35 -3.24 -18.02 -0.83
CA TRP A 35 -1.91 -17.44 -0.64
C TRP A 35 -1.69 -16.88 0.77
N PHE A 36 -2.79 -16.57 1.47
CA PHE A 36 -2.80 -15.96 2.78
C PHE A 36 -3.70 -16.76 3.73
N PRO A 37 -3.31 -18.02 4.11
CA PRO A 37 -4.19 -18.91 4.89
C PRO A 37 -4.57 -18.33 6.25
N ASP A 38 -3.67 -17.57 6.87
CA ASP A 38 -3.84 -16.99 8.19
C ASP A 38 -4.46 -15.58 8.18
N ALA A 39 -4.58 -14.94 7.01
CA ALA A 39 -5.21 -13.64 6.88
C ALA A 39 -6.73 -13.76 6.71
N PRO A 40 -7.52 -12.73 7.05
CA PRO A 40 -8.94 -12.66 6.71
C PRO A 40 -9.19 -12.73 5.20
N SER A 41 -10.43 -13.07 4.80
CA SER A 41 -10.81 -13.07 3.38
C SER A 41 -11.05 -11.66 2.89
N MET A 42 -10.54 -11.32 1.71
CA MET A 42 -10.84 -10.06 1.04
C MET A 42 -12.33 -10.03 0.64
N VAL A 43 -13.02 -8.95 0.96
CA VAL A 43 -14.48 -8.80 0.80
C VAL A 43 -14.89 -7.66 -0.14
N GLN A 44 -13.99 -6.71 -0.41
CA GLN A 44 -14.24 -5.57 -1.28
C GLN A 44 -13.06 -5.35 -2.23
N SER A 45 -13.35 -4.94 -3.46
CA SER A 45 -12.36 -4.57 -4.48
C SER A 45 -12.58 -3.13 -4.89
N ASN A 46 -11.49 -2.38 -4.96
CA ASN A 46 -11.48 -0.97 -5.35
C ASN A 46 -10.51 -0.74 -6.52
N ARG A 47 -10.75 0.33 -7.27
CA ARG A 47 -9.86 0.81 -8.34
C ARG A 47 -9.56 2.29 -8.17
N SER A 48 -8.31 2.66 -8.38
CA SER A 48 -7.85 4.03 -8.38
C SER A 48 -7.05 4.30 -9.64
N ASP A 49 -7.48 5.28 -10.43
CA ASP A 49 -6.72 5.79 -11.57
C ASP A 49 -6.05 7.10 -11.14
N SER A 50 -4.76 7.23 -11.43
CA SER A 50 -3.95 8.37 -11.01
C SER A 50 -3.03 8.83 -12.13
N GLN A 51 -2.99 10.14 -12.38
CA GLN A 51 -2.04 10.74 -13.28
C GLN A 51 -0.64 10.74 -12.68
N ARG A 52 0.39 10.80 -13.51
CA ARG A 52 1.78 10.95 -13.07
C ARG A 52 1.93 12.09 -12.06
N GLY A 53 2.66 11.85 -10.98
CA GLY A 53 2.91 12.82 -9.90
C GLY A 53 1.86 12.84 -8.80
N VAL A 54 0.70 12.18 -8.99
CA VAL A 54 -0.32 12.08 -7.94
C VAL A 54 0.21 11.25 -6.78
N VAL A 55 0.11 11.79 -5.57
CA VAL A 55 0.35 11.10 -4.30
C VAL A 55 -0.98 10.84 -3.62
N ARG A 56 -1.19 9.61 -3.17
CA ARG A 56 -2.27 9.19 -2.27
C ARG A 56 -1.61 8.53 -1.07
N ALA A 57 -1.46 9.29 0.01
CA ALA A 57 -0.62 8.85 1.13
C ALA A 57 -0.77 9.76 2.37
N LEU A 58 -0.31 9.30 3.52
CA LEU A 58 -0.16 7.90 3.91
C LEU A 58 -1.43 7.56 4.68
N HIS A 59 -2.13 6.53 4.25
CA HIS A 59 -3.35 6.08 4.93
C HIS A 59 -3.03 4.86 5.81
N TYR A 60 -3.76 4.66 6.89
CA TYR A 60 -3.66 3.46 7.70
C TYR A 60 -4.99 3.13 8.34
N HIS A 61 -5.17 1.85 8.61
CA HIS A 61 -6.35 1.28 9.22
C HIS A 61 -5.95 0.50 10.46
N LEU A 62 -6.78 0.54 11.48
CA LEU A 62 -6.56 -0.24 12.71
C LEU A 62 -6.97 -1.71 12.52
N HIS A 63 -7.89 -1.96 11.60
CA HIS A 63 -8.53 -3.28 11.44
C HIS A 63 -8.49 -3.83 10.01
N GLN A 64 -8.28 -2.99 8.99
CA GLN A 64 -8.31 -3.38 7.59
C GLN A 64 -6.90 -3.72 7.08
N ALA A 65 -6.82 -4.85 6.37
CA ALA A 65 -5.67 -5.19 5.53
C ALA A 65 -5.97 -4.88 4.06
N ASP A 66 -4.93 -4.49 3.33
CA ASP A 66 -4.99 -4.19 1.91
C ASP A 66 -4.16 -5.20 1.10
N TYR A 67 -4.61 -5.50 -0.12
CA TYR A 67 -3.84 -6.24 -1.11
C TYR A 67 -3.82 -5.49 -2.44
N TRP A 68 -2.65 -5.00 -2.85
CA TRP A 68 -2.47 -4.10 -3.98
C TRP A 68 -1.93 -4.80 -5.21
N TYR A 69 -2.48 -4.47 -6.40
CA TYR A 69 -1.98 -4.86 -7.70
C TYR A 69 -2.08 -3.69 -8.70
N VAL A 70 -1.04 -3.49 -9.51
CA VAL A 70 -0.97 -2.42 -10.53
C VAL A 70 -1.10 -3.04 -11.92
N PRO A 71 -2.31 -3.05 -12.50
CA PRO A 71 -2.53 -3.62 -13.84
C PRO A 71 -2.00 -2.75 -14.98
N LYS A 72 -1.70 -1.47 -14.73
CA LYS A 72 -1.21 -0.53 -15.73
C LYS A 72 -0.40 0.59 -15.10
N GLY A 73 0.72 0.93 -15.73
CA GLY A 73 1.61 2.00 -15.29
C GLY A 73 2.50 1.56 -14.14
N ARG A 74 3.20 2.51 -13.53
CA ARG A 74 4.12 2.28 -12.40
C ARG A 74 3.79 3.19 -11.25
N ILE A 75 3.87 2.67 -10.05
CA ILE A 75 3.75 3.43 -8.81
C ILE A 75 4.98 3.20 -7.93
N PHE A 76 5.36 4.23 -7.20
CA PHE A 76 6.28 4.15 -6.07
C PHE A 76 5.45 3.94 -4.82
N VAL A 77 5.55 2.76 -4.23
CA VAL A 77 4.89 2.37 -2.98
C VAL A 77 5.69 2.92 -1.80
N ALA A 78 4.98 3.48 -0.83
CA ALA A 78 5.54 3.93 0.43
C ALA A 78 4.79 3.26 1.59
N LEU A 79 5.55 2.65 2.50
CA LEU A 79 5.06 1.97 3.69
C LEU A 79 5.77 2.53 4.92
N HIS A 80 5.03 2.66 6.04
CA HIS A 80 5.60 3.05 7.34
C HIS A 80 4.89 2.30 8.47
N ASP A 81 5.64 1.57 9.29
CA ASP A 81 5.06 0.79 10.38
C ASP A 81 4.73 1.68 11.59
N LEU A 82 3.44 1.83 11.87
CA LEU A 82 2.94 2.60 13.02
C LEU A 82 2.64 1.74 14.24
N ARG A 83 2.65 0.41 14.12
CA ARG A 83 2.26 -0.52 15.18
C ARG A 83 3.23 -0.46 16.35
N GLN A 84 2.73 -0.08 17.53
CA GLN A 84 3.56 0.16 18.72
C GLN A 84 4.26 -1.12 19.24
N SER A 85 3.62 -2.28 19.09
CA SER A 85 4.17 -3.57 19.52
C SER A 85 5.03 -4.26 18.45
N SER A 86 5.09 -3.72 17.23
CA SER A 86 5.87 -4.31 16.14
C SER A 86 7.37 -4.15 16.36
N PRO A 87 8.18 -5.19 16.09
CA PRO A 87 9.64 -5.07 16.08
C PRO A 87 10.16 -4.13 14.98
N THR A 88 9.32 -3.81 14.00
CA THR A 88 9.62 -2.86 12.91
C THR A 88 8.92 -1.52 13.08
N ASN A 89 8.41 -1.20 14.29
CA ASN A 89 7.81 0.11 14.56
C ASN A 89 8.74 1.26 14.14
N GLY A 90 8.23 2.20 13.37
CA GLY A 90 8.97 3.36 12.86
C GLY A 90 9.83 3.09 11.62
N VAL A 91 9.87 1.86 11.13
CA VAL A 91 10.57 1.54 9.88
C VAL A 91 9.72 1.98 8.69
N SER A 92 10.36 2.63 7.72
CA SER A 92 9.79 2.92 6.40
C SER A 92 10.43 2.02 5.34
N HIS A 93 9.63 1.61 4.37
CA HIS A 93 10.07 0.86 3.20
C HIS A 93 9.40 1.40 1.95
N SER A 94 10.17 1.57 0.87
CA SER A 94 9.62 2.06 -0.39
C SER A 94 10.26 1.36 -1.58
N PHE A 95 9.45 1.12 -2.61
CA PHE A 95 9.86 0.41 -3.83
C PHE A 95 8.87 0.70 -4.96
N GLU A 96 9.28 0.43 -6.19
CA GLU A 96 8.39 0.56 -7.35
C GLU A 96 7.76 -0.78 -7.73
N ILE A 97 6.50 -0.74 -8.20
CA ILE A 97 5.79 -1.86 -8.81
C ILE A 97 4.96 -1.38 -10.01
N GLY A 98 4.60 -2.29 -10.88
CA GLY A 98 3.76 -2.03 -12.06
C GLY A 98 4.39 -2.57 -13.34
N ASP A 99 4.21 -1.88 -14.45
CA ASP A 99 4.65 -2.33 -15.78
C ASP A 99 6.10 -2.85 -15.76
N GLY A 100 6.27 -4.13 -16.12
CA GLY A 100 7.55 -4.86 -16.10
C GLY A 100 7.86 -5.61 -14.80
N ASP A 101 7.10 -5.37 -13.73
CA ASP A 101 7.23 -6.06 -12.44
C ASP A 101 5.86 -6.53 -11.97
N ASP A 102 5.50 -7.78 -12.23
CA ASP A 102 4.22 -8.35 -11.78
C ASP A 102 4.29 -8.71 -10.29
N ILE A 103 4.35 -7.67 -9.45
CA ILE A 103 4.41 -7.78 -7.99
C ILE A 103 3.13 -7.19 -7.39
N SER A 104 2.52 -7.95 -6.50
CA SER A 104 1.44 -7.50 -5.63
C SER A 104 1.94 -7.38 -4.19
N VAL A 105 1.27 -6.55 -3.39
CA VAL A 105 1.67 -6.27 -2.01
C VAL A 105 0.51 -6.49 -1.07
N TYR A 106 0.69 -7.35 -0.07
CA TYR A 106 -0.21 -7.47 1.08
C TYR A 106 0.31 -6.57 2.20
N ILE A 107 -0.56 -5.74 2.73
CA ILE A 107 -0.27 -4.73 3.76
C ILE A 107 -1.18 -5.02 4.95
N PRO A 108 -0.63 -5.40 6.11
CA PRO A 108 -1.43 -5.70 7.30
C PRO A 108 -1.98 -4.42 7.94
N PRO A 109 -3.01 -4.52 8.79
CA PRO A 109 -3.49 -3.41 9.60
C PRO A 109 -2.35 -2.73 10.37
N GLY A 110 -2.44 -1.42 10.54
CA GLY A 110 -1.47 -0.62 11.29
C GLY A 110 -0.20 -0.23 10.54
N VAL A 111 0.01 -0.72 9.32
CA VAL A 111 1.06 -0.21 8.44
C VAL A 111 0.49 0.93 7.60
N ALA A 112 0.99 2.14 7.80
CA ALA A 112 0.67 3.28 6.97
C ALA A 112 1.22 3.07 5.56
N HIS A 113 0.39 3.33 4.56
CA HIS A 113 0.68 3.01 3.17
C HIS A 113 0.18 4.10 2.23
N GLY A 114 0.86 4.21 1.12
CA GLY A 114 0.52 5.15 0.06
C GLY A 114 1.37 4.93 -1.16
N PHE A 115 1.13 5.73 -2.18
CA PHE A 115 1.92 5.66 -3.39
C PHE A 115 2.02 7.01 -4.09
N GLN A 116 3.08 7.16 -4.90
CA GLN A 116 3.15 8.18 -5.94
C GLN A 116 3.11 7.51 -7.32
N ALA A 117 2.24 8.00 -8.19
CA ALA A 117 2.18 7.54 -9.58
C ALA A 117 3.41 8.03 -10.36
N VAL A 118 4.32 7.11 -10.69
CA VAL A 118 5.55 7.42 -11.49
C VAL A 118 5.20 7.65 -12.94
N THR A 119 4.20 6.95 -13.44
CA THR A 119 3.52 7.18 -14.72
C THR A 119 2.02 7.35 -14.46
N ASP A 120 1.22 7.63 -15.49
CA ASP A 120 -0.22 7.41 -15.37
C ASP A 120 -0.46 5.94 -15.04
N ALA A 121 -1.14 5.67 -13.92
CA ALA A 121 -1.25 4.33 -13.37
C ALA A 121 -2.66 3.99 -12.90
N THR A 122 -2.98 2.71 -12.96
CA THR A 122 -4.17 2.12 -12.36
C THR A 122 -3.73 1.18 -11.23
N LEU A 123 -4.20 1.44 -10.04
CA LEU A 123 -4.09 0.54 -8.89
C LEU A 123 -5.44 -0.13 -8.67
N THR A 124 -5.46 -1.45 -8.54
CA THR A 124 -6.57 -2.21 -7.98
C THR A 124 -6.16 -2.74 -6.62
N TYR A 125 -7.06 -2.67 -5.65
CA TYR A 125 -6.78 -3.20 -4.32
C TYR A 125 -7.99 -3.89 -3.71
N LEU A 126 -7.73 -4.99 -3.05
CA LEU A 126 -8.68 -5.76 -2.28
C LEU A 126 -8.51 -5.41 -0.81
N VAL A 127 -9.60 -5.40 -0.07
CA VAL A 127 -9.61 -5.17 1.38
C VAL A 127 -10.47 -6.21 2.09
N ASP A 128 -10.11 -6.55 3.32
CA ASP A 128 -10.79 -7.55 4.14
C ASP A 128 -11.92 -6.99 5.00
N GLN A 129 -12.12 -5.66 4.94
CA GLN A 129 -13.23 -4.96 5.59
C GLN A 129 -14.02 -4.16 4.56
N TYR A 130 -15.30 -3.93 4.81
CA TYR A 130 -16.05 -2.91 4.07
C TYR A 130 -15.63 -1.51 4.52
N TYR A 131 -15.75 -0.54 3.62
CA TYR A 131 -15.42 0.85 3.92
C TYR A 131 -16.03 1.31 5.25
N ASN A 132 -15.18 1.83 6.12
CA ASN A 132 -15.54 2.39 7.42
C ASN A 132 -14.80 3.71 7.63
N ALA A 133 -15.55 4.83 7.61
CA ALA A 133 -14.98 6.16 7.77
C ALA A 133 -14.27 6.36 9.12
N ASP A 134 -14.66 5.62 10.16
CA ASP A 134 -14.05 5.71 11.50
C ASP A 134 -12.66 5.03 11.57
N ASP A 135 -12.35 4.13 10.61
CA ASP A 135 -11.06 3.45 10.45
C ASP A 135 -10.19 4.02 9.31
N GLU A 136 -10.64 5.11 8.69
CA GLU A 136 -9.89 5.84 7.66
C GLU A 136 -8.94 6.87 8.28
N ASN A 137 -7.80 6.42 8.77
CA ASN A 137 -6.79 7.27 9.40
C ASN A 137 -5.73 7.73 8.37
N GLY A 138 -4.94 8.74 8.75
CA GLY A 138 -3.89 9.27 7.90
C GLY A 138 -2.68 9.76 8.68
N LEU A 139 -1.51 9.64 8.05
CA LEU A 139 -0.23 10.22 8.44
C LEU A 139 0.18 11.22 7.35
N ALA A 140 0.77 12.35 7.72
CA ALA A 140 1.25 13.34 6.77
C ALA A 140 2.19 12.71 5.73
N TRP A 141 1.90 12.93 4.46
CA TRP A 141 2.65 12.35 3.33
C TRP A 141 4.12 12.80 3.29
N ASP A 142 4.42 13.97 3.87
CA ASP A 142 5.74 14.60 3.97
C ASP A 142 6.31 14.55 5.40
N ASP A 143 5.84 13.61 6.22
CA ASP A 143 6.34 13.44 7.58
C ASP A 143 7.84 13.12 7.57
N ALA A 144 8.61 13.88 8.37
CA ALA A 144 10.07 13.73 8.43
C ALA A 144 10.49 12.42 9.11
N ASP A 145 9.70 11.92 10.07
CA ASP A 145 9.99 10.66 10.77
C ASP A 145 9.70 9.46 9.85
N ALA A 146 8.69 9.57 8.99
CA ALA A 146 8.45 8.58 7.94
C ALA A 146 9.52 8.63 6.84
N GLY A 147 10.03 9.83 6.53
CA GLY A 147 11.18 10.03 5.65
C GLY A 147 11.02 9.43 4.24
N ILE A 148 9.83 9.44 3.66
CA ILE A 148 9.55 8.83 2.36
C ILE A 148 10.25 9.61 1.25
N PRO A 149 11.13 8.99 0.44
CA PRO A 149 11.87 9.65 -0.63
C PRO A 149 11.05 9.70 -1.93
N TRP A 150 9.97 10.49 -1.95
CA TRP A 150 9.09 10.60 -3.12
C TRP A 150 9.86 10.94 -4.39
N PRO A 151 9.77 10.13 -5.47
CA PRO A 151 10.63 10.28 -6.65
C PRO A 151 10.28 11.50 -7.52
N ILE A 152 9.06 12.04 -7.42
CA ILE A 152 8.63 13.21 -8.18
C ILE A 152 8.37 14.36 -7.20
N ALA A 153 9.22 15.40 -7.25
CA ALA A 153 9.15 16.54 -6.33
C ALA A 153 7.86 17.36 -6.47
N GLU A 154 7.31 17.43 -7.69
CA GLU A 154 6.05 18.15 -7.98
C GLU A 154 4.86 17.25 -7.69
N ALA A 155 4.63 16.96 -6.40
CA ALA A 155 3.57 16.07 -5.96
C ALA A 155 2.18 16.72 -6.07
N ILE A 156 1.22 15.98 -6.64
CA ILE A 156 -0.20 16.33 -6.67
C ILE A 156 -0.87 15.59 -5.53
N VAL A 157 -1.18 16.31 -4.44
CA VAL A 157 -1.73 15.76 -3.20
C VAL A 157 -3.12 16.32 -2.96
N SER A 158 -4.04 15.47 -2.47
CA SER A 158 -5.40 15.89 -2.12
C SER A 158 -5.40 16.84 -0.90
N GLU A 159 -6.44 17.64 -0.75
CA GLU A 159 -6.59 18.49 0.45
C GLU A 159 -6.66 17.64 1.73
N ARG A 160 -7.35 16.50 1.68
CA ARG A 160 -7.41 15.54 2.79
C ARG A 160 -6.00 15.11 3.20
N ASP A 161 -5.19 14.63 2.25
CA ASP A 161 -3.87 14.06 2.57
C ASP A 161 -2.86 15.12 3.02
N ARG A 162 -3.02 16.37 2.57
CA ARG A 162 -2.23 17.51 3.08
C ARG A 162 -2.51 17.88 4.52
N ASN A 163 -3.71 17.58 5.01
CA ASN A 163 -4.17 17.89 6.35
C ASN A 163 -4.01 16.75 7.35
N ASN A 164 -3.47 15.62 6.93
CA ASN A 164 -3.17 14.51 7.84
C ASN A 164 -2.14 14.95 8.91
N PRO A 165 -2.28 14.47 10.16
CA PRO A 165 -1.35 14.79 11.23
C PRO A 165 0.04 14.21 10.97
N LYS A 166 1.06 14.82 11.53
CA LYS A 166 2.38 14.20 11.64
C LYS A 166 2.34 13.06 12.65
N ARG A 167 3.30 12.13 12.54
CA ARG A 167 3.37 10.97 13.44
C ARG A 167 3.35 11.37 14.92
N ALA A 168 4.08 12.40 15.29
CA ALA A 168 4.16 12.90 16.65
C ALA A 168 2.83 13.47 17.17
N ASP A 169 1.92 13.85 16.28
CA ASP A 169 0.64 14.48 16.58
C ASP A 169 -0.55 13.51 16.49
N ILE A 170 -0.29 12.24 16.13
CA ILE A 170 -1.35 11.21 16.09
C ILE A 170 -1.80 10.90 17.52
N PRO A 171 -3.11 11.02 17.84
CA PRO A 171 -3.64 10.64 19.15
C PRO A 171 -3.33 9.19 19.50
N ALA A 172 -3.01 8.93 20.77
CA ALA A 172 -2.59 7.60 21.24
C ALA A 172 -3.65 6.50 20.99
N ASP A 173 -4.93 6.85 21.02
CA ASP A 173 -6.06 5.95 20.72
C ASP A 173 -6.25 5.67 19.22
N ARG A 174 -5.52 6.38 18.36
CA ARG A 174 -5.47 6.18 16.91
C ARG A 174 -4.18 5.50 16.45
N LEU A 175 -3.21 5.30 17.34
CA LEU A 175 -2.01 4.53 17.01
C LEU A 175 -2.30 3.03 17.09
N PRO A 176 -1.92 2.25 16.05
CA PRO A 176 -2.08 0.80 16.07
C PRO A 176 -1.21 0.16 17.18
N THR A 177 -1.74 -0.87 17.83
CA THR A 177 -1.06 -1.61 18.89
C THR A 177 -0.20 -2.75 18.35
#